data_a2d8138e6a229f600bc9c2ce5ca13d19
#
_entry.id   a2d8138e6a229f600bc9c2ce5ca13d19
#
_cell.length_a   1.000
_cell.length_b   1.000
_cell.length_c   1.000
_cell.angle_alpha   90.00
_cell.angle_beta   90.00
_cell.angle_gamma   90.00
#
_symmetry.space_group_name_H-M   'P 1'
#
loop_
_entity.id
_entity.type
_entity.pdbx_description
1 polymer ?
#
loop_
_entity_poly.entity_id
_entity_poly.type
_entity_poly.pdbx_seq_one_letter_code
_entity_poly.pdbx_strand_id
1 'polypeptide(L)'
;MDGRFTRTGIGWVLGLVLIGIGASSRVHAQGYVNQEALEAWLQPCPADFAPASRPAFFAYPMTDRRNNRVLAQNTFFKYIGDRDIPLGRERAVLVELLNRKMVMDTALGDTLIVPVDFNLPFCAYAPYPAFYEGAATFDKLFVIDKATQSFAAFEHGRLVRWGIVNTGSAETPTPNGRYNFNWRAEYRISSMSPPGQQWEMYWVLNFHLLRGIHIHQYALPTGGPTSAGCVRLVDNDAAWIYDWADTWQTSVGDRVGSERGTLYKQGTTVLVIGDDPTGAPEVFTLEGGKPQVRMVDLPATPFDIPPGTQQQIDWDRKRLGG
;
A
#
# COMPACT_ATOMS: atom_id res chain seq x y z
N MET A 1 77.49 37.79 31.48
CA MET A 1 76.22 37.91 32.22
C MET A 1 75.19 37.17 31.47
N ASP A 2 74.65 36.22 32.13
CA ASP A 2 73.86 35.11 31.64
C ASP A 2 72.55 35.45 30.93
N GLY A 3 72.29 34.78 29.85
CA GLY A 3 70.96 34.75 29.20
C GLY A 3 70.68 33.37 28.61
N ARG A 4 69.95 32.57 29.36
CA ARG A 4 69.56 31.18 28.99
C ARG A 4 68.55 31.17 27.87
N PHE A 5 68.79 30.37 26.81
CA PHE A 5 67.89 30.00 25.80
C PHE A 5 66.95 28.88 26.30
N THR A 6 65.66 29.13 26.31
CA THR A 6 64.62 28.09 26.48
C THR A 6 64.03 27.70 25.12
N ARG A 7 64.17 26.45 24.72
CA ARG A 7 63.55 25.82 23.56
C ARG A 7 62.07 25.62 23.86
N THR A 8 61.18 26.25 23.09
CA THR A 8 59.77 25.92 23.05
C THR A 8 59.55 24.88 21.97
N GLY A 9 59.11 23.69 22.37
CA GLY A 9 58.69 22.61 21.46
C GLY A 9 57.33 22.92 20.86
N ILE A 10 57.25 22.85 19.53
CA ILE A 10 55.99 22.91 18.76
C ILE A 10 55.40 21.52 18.77
N GLY A 11 54.36 21.33 19.58
CA GLY A 11 53.51 20.12 19.53
C GLY A 11 52.52 20.21 18.37
N TRP A 12 52.65 19.31 17.43
CA TRP A 12 51.62 19.09 16.39
C TRP A 12 50.45 18.33 17.00
N VAL A 13 49.32 19.03 17.17
CA VAL A 13 48.06 18.37 17.50
C VAL A 13 47.44 17.91 16.17
N LEU A 14 47.50 16.62 15.91
CA LEU A 14 46.71 15.99 14.85
C LEU A 14 45.24 16.00 15.29
N GLY A 15 44.47 16.95 14.73
CA GLY A 15 43.01 16.93 14.85
C GLY A 15 42.44 15.85 13.98
N LEU A 16 41.99 14.75 14.59
CA LEU A 16 41.16 13.75 13.94
C LEU A 16 39.77 14.38 13.64
N VAL A 17 39.55 14.79 12.39
CA VAL A 17 38.23 15.13 11.92
C VAL A 17 37.47 13.83 11.71
N LEU A 18 36.67 13.44 12.70
CA LEU A 18 35.63 12.43 12.56
C LEU A 18 34.54 13.00 11.66
N ILE A 19 34.61 12.68 10.36
CA ILE A 19 33.48 12.87 9.46
C ILE A 19 32.44 11.86 9.90
N GLY A 20 31.54 12.28 10.79
CA GLY A 20 30.32 11.54 11.09
C GLY A 20 29.48 11.50 9.81
N ILE A 21 29.49 10.37 9.12
CA ILE A 21 28.46 10.03 8.12
C ILE A 21 27.18 9.90 8.94
N GLY A 22 26.47 11.02 9.08
CA GLY A 22 25.12 11.02 9.60
C GLY A 22 24.25 10.25 8.61
N ALA A 23 24.06 8.95 8.87
CA ALA A 23 22.92 8.25 8.29
C ALA A 23 21.69 9.03 8.77
N SER A 24 21.11 9.83 7.90
CA SER A 24 19.79 10.40 8.10
C SER A 24 18.85 9.21 8.19
N SER A 25 18.60 8.73 9.41
CA SER A 25 17.47 7.86 9.66
C SER A 25 16.24 8.67 9.26
N ARG A 26 15.72 8.40 8.07
CA ARG A 26 14.43 8.91 7.64
C ARG A 26 13.43 8.45 8.70
N VAL A 27 12.93 9.37 9.50
CA VAL A 27 11.80 9.11 10.38
C VAL A 27 10.59 9.00 9.46
N HIS A 28 10.41 7.84 8.86
CA HIS A 28 9.16 7.50 8.21
C HIS A 28 8.11 7.51 9.32
N ALA A 29 6.92 8.03 9.03
CA ALA A 29 5.79 7.88 9.92
C ALA A 29 5.76 6.42 10.37
N GLN A 30 5.85 6.17 11.69
CA GLN A 30 5.92 4.82 12.21
C GLN A 30 4.69 4.06 11.72
N GLY A 31 4.89 3.10 10.81
CA GLY A 31 3.83 2.18 10.42
C GLY A 31 3.40 1.39 11.66
N TYR A 32 2.12 1.08 11.76
CA TYR A 32 1.62 0.22 12.82
C TYR A 32 2.19 -1.20 12.70
N VAL A 33 2.45 -1.64 11.48
CA VAL A 33 3.00 -2.97 11.17
C VAL A 33 4.52 -2.90 11.13
N ASN A 34 5.18 -3.98 11.57
CA ASN A 34 6.63 -4.12 11.47
C ASN A 34 7.06 -4.09 10.00
N GLN A 35 7.75 -3.01 9.58
CA GLN A 35 8.15 -2.78 8.19
C GLN A 35 9.15 -3.83 7.69
N GLU A 36 10.07 -4.31 8.53
CA GLU A 36 11.01 -5.36 8.18
C GLU A 36 10.29 -6.69 7.89
N ALA A 37 9.32 -7.05 8.73
CA ALA A 37 8.50 -8.23 8.50
C ALA A 37 7.57 -8.08 7.28
N LEU A 38 7.09 -6.85 6.98
CA LEU A 38 6.34 -6.57 5.76
C LEU A 38 7.16 -6.84 4.50
N GLU A 39 8.43 -6.45 4.47
CA GLU A 39 9.31 -6.65 3.33
C GLU A 39 9.45 -8.14 2.98
N ALA A 40 9.51 -9.01 3.99
CA ALA A 40 9.56 -10.44 3.78
C ALA A 40 8.27 -11.00 3.11
N TRP A 41 7.10 -10.44 3.43
CA TRP A 41 5.81 -10.87 2.88
C TRP A 41 5.50 -10.23 1.52
N LEU A 42 5.69 -8.94 1.37
CA LEU A 42 5.23 -8.14 0.21
C LEU A 42 6.18 -8.25 -1.00
N GLN A 43 6.56 -9.46 -1.37
CA GLN A 43 7.34 -9.70 -2.58
C GLN A 43 6.45 -9.66 -3.83
N PRO A 44 6.97 -9.25 -5.00
CA PRO A 44 6.26 -9.35 -6.26
C PRO A 44 5.84 -10.79 -6.55
N CYS A 45 4.72 -10.95 -7.27
CA CYS A 45 4.26 -12.26 -7.67
C CYS A 45 5.24 -12.91 -8.67
N PRO A 46 5.63 -14.19 -8.47
CA PRO A 46 6.45 -14.89 -9.44
C PRO A 46 5.84 -14.89 -10.84
N ALA A 47 6.68 -14.85 -11.86
CA ALA A 47 6.23 -14.76 -13.26
C ALA A 47 5.38 -15.98 -13.69
N ASP A 48 5.61 -17.12 -13.09
CA ASP A 48 4.89 -18.39 -13.33
C ASP A 48 3.84 -18.67 -12.24
N PHE A 49 3.50 -17.65 -11.43
CA PHE A 49 2.53 -17.82 -10.37
C PHE A 49 1.16 -18.27 -10.92
N ALA A 50 0.79 -19.48 -10.60
CA ALA A 50 -0.52 -20.06 -10.86
C ALA A 50 -0.90 -20.89 -9.62
N PRO A 51 -1.75 -20.38 -8.73
CA PRO A 51 -2.10 -21.12 -7.52
C PRO A 51 -2.85 -22.39 -7.88
N ALA A 52 -2.32 -23.53 -7.47
CA ALA A 52 -2.95 -24.84 -7.69
C ALA A 52 -4.27 -24.98 -6.92
N SER A 53 -4.41 -24.25 -5.80
CA SER A 53 -5.62 -24.19 -4.97
C SER A 53 -5.63 -22.89 -4.15
N ARG A 54 -6.82 -22.48 -3.71
CA ARG A 54 -6.94 -21.35 -2.77
C ARG A 54 -6.42 -21.76 -1.39
N PRO A 55 -5.76 -20.83 -0.65
CA PRO A 55 -5.36 -21.05 0.73
C PRO A 55 -6.56 -21.40 1.60
N ALA A 56 -6.35 -22.31 2.55
CA ALA A 56 -7.34 -22.62 3.57
C ALA A 56 -7.19 -21.70 4.79
N PHE A 57 -8.33 -21.38 5.41
CA PHE A 57 -8.40 -20.51 6.56
C PHE A 57 -9.24 -21.10 7.68
N PHE A 58 -9.05 -20.62 8.89
CA PHE A 58 -9.91 -20.87 10.02
C PHE A 58 -10.21 -19.58 10.80
N ALA A 59 -11.33 -19.58 11.52
CA ALA A 59 -11.71 -18.47 12.39
C ALA A 59 -11.11 -18.69 13.79
N TYR A 60 -10.38 -17.68 14.29
CA TYR A 60 -9.79 -17.68 15.63
C TYR A 60 -10.49 -16.64 16.49
N PRO A 61 -11.24 -17.05 17.55
CA PRO A 61 -11.88 -16.10 18.46
C PRO A 61 -10.85 -15.56 19.46
N MET A 62 -10.82 -14.24 19.62
CA MET A 62 -9.98 -13.54 20.58
C MET A 62 -10.61 -13.62 21.98
N THR A 63 -10.32 -14.70 22.69
CA THR A 63 -10.91 -14.97 24.02
C THR A 63 -9.86 -15.23 25.09
N ASP A 64 -10.17 -14.88 26.33
CA ASP A 64 -9.39 -15.24 27.51
C ASP A 64 -10.31 -15.52 28.69
N ARG A 65 -10.03 -16.60 29.46
CA ARG A 65 -10.84 -17.00 30.62
C ARG A 65 -10.88 -15.97 31.72
N ARG A 66 -9.87 -15.09 31.81
CA ARG A 66 -9.75 -14.03 32.81
C ARG A 66 -10.28 -12.70 32.31
N ASN A 67 -10.92 -12.70 31.12
CA ASN A 67 -11.40 -11.48 30.47
C ASN A 67 -10.29 -10.45 30.26
N ASN A 68 -9.08 -10.90 29.90
CA ASN A 68 -7.90 -10.06 29.71
C ASN A 68 -7.47 -10.03 28.25
N ARG A 69 -7.61 -8.87 27.61
CA ARG A 69 -7.28 -8.65 26.19
C ARG A 69 -5.81 -8.96 25.90
N VAL A 70 -4.88 -8.51 26.75
CA VAL A 70 -3.45 -8.71 26.53
C VAL A 70 -3.07 -10.19 26.60
N LEU A 71 -3.70 -10.93 27.49
CA LEU A 71 -3.51 -12.39 27.58
C LEU A 71 -4.08 -13.10 26.34
N ALA A 72 -5.23 -12.67 25.83
CA ALA A 72 -5.80 -13.20 24.59
C ALA A 72 -4.86 -12.97 23.41
N GLN A 73 -4.33 -11.76 23.23
CA GLN A 73 -3.36 -11.40 22.17
C GLN A 73 -2.07 -12.21 22.29
N ASN A 74 -1.49 -12.33 23.50
CA ASN A 74 -0.29 -13.14 23.70
C ASN A 74 -0.55 -14.64 23.45
N THR A 75 -1.74 -15.13 23.80
CA THR A 75 -2.15 -16.51 23.50
C THR A 75 -2.28 -16.73 22.00
N PHE A 76 -2.81 -15.74 21.27
CA PHE A 76 -2.89 -15.78 19.83
C PHE A 76 -1.48 -15.85 19.17
N PHE A 77 -0.55 -14.96 19.54
CA PHE A 77 0.82 -15.02 19.02
C PHE A 77 1.48 -16.38 19.32
N LYS A 78 1.30 -16.89 20.52
CA LYS A 78 1.81 -18.21 20.91
C LYS A 78 1.19 -19.34 20.09
N TYR A 79 -0.10 -19.22 19.74
CA TYR A 79 -0.82 -20.21 18.95
C TYR A 79 -0.30 -20.27 17.51
N ILE A 80 -0.25 -19.12 16.81
CA ILE A 80 0.19 -19.06 15.41
C ILE A 80 1.70 -19.20 15.24
N GLY A 81 2.49 -19.05 16.31
CA GLY A 81 3.94 -19.19 16.36
C GLY A 81 4.42 -20.56 16.86
N ASP A 82 3.58 -21.59 16.90
CA ASP A 82 3.96 -22.93 17.37
C ASP A 82 4.60 -22.91 18.77
N ARG A 83 4.06 -22.08 19.68
CA ARG A 83 4.53 -21.75 21.04
C ARG A 83 5.71 -20.77 21.10
N ASP A 84 6.21 -20.30 19.97
CA ASP A 84 7.20 -19.23 19.86
C ASP A 84 6.49 -17.89 19.62
N ILE A 85 6.58 -16.95 20.58
CA ILE A 85 5.93 -15.65 20.47
C ILE A 85 6.61 -14.75 19.42
N PRO A 86 7.95 -14.65 19.32
CA PRO A 86 8.63 -13.99 18.20
C PRO A 86 8.12 -14.43 16.84
N LEU A 87 8.15 -15.72 16.53
CA LEU A 87 7.61 -16.28 15.29
C LEU A 87 6.12 -15.95 15.10
N GLY A 88 5.35 -16.01 16.19
CA GLY A 88 3.94 -15.62 16.15
C GLY A 88 3.71 -14.16 15.79
N ARG A 89 4.59 -13.25 16.20
CA ARG A 89 4.54 -11.84 15.81
C ARG A 89 4.91 -11.62 14.35
N GLU A 90 5.85 -12.36 13.80
CA GLU A 90 6.18 -12.34 12.37
C GLU A 90 5.00 -12.82 11.52
N ARG A 91 4.40 -13.96 11.89
CA ARG A 91 3.22 -14.53 11.23
C ARG A 91 1.98 -13.63 11.38
N ALA A 92 1.87 -12.90 12.48
CA ALA A 92 0.76 -11.98 12.72
C ALA A 92 0.68 -10.87 11.68
N VAL A 93 1.80 -10.43 11.10
CA VAL A 93 1.82 -9.43 10.03
C VAL A 93 0.93 -9.87 8.85
N LEU A 94 1.03 -11.12 8.42
CA LEU A 94 0.15 -11.65 7.38
C LEU A 94 -1.32 -11.63 7.82
N VAL A 95 -1.61 -12.05 9.05
CA VAL A 95 -2.99 -12.05 9.58
C VAL A 95 -3.54 -10.63 9.63
N GLU A 96 -2.76 -9.65 10.07
CA GLU A 96 -3.13 -8.24 10.14
C GLU A 96 -3.44 -7.64 8.76
N LEU A 97 -2.60 -7.94 7.76
CA LEU A 97 -2.85 -7.55 6.37
C LEU A 97 -4.15 -8.16 5.84
N LEU A 98 -4.34 -9.48 6.04
CA LEU A 98 -5.51 -10.20 5.57
C LEU A 98 -6.81 -9.73 6.23
N ASN A 99 -6.79 -9.43 7.53
CA ASN A 99 -7.97 -8.94 8.26
C ASN A 99 -8.15 -7.42 8.21
N ARG A 100 -7.24 -6.66 7.60
CA ARG A 100 -7.22 -5.18 7.61
C ARG A 100 -7.21 -4.60 9.04
N LYS A 101 -6.73 -5.35 10.02
CA LYS A 101 -6.79 -5.01 11.44
C LYS A 101 -5.55 -5.48 12.18
N MET A 102 -4.97 -4.61 13.01
CA MET A 102 -3.87 -4.99 13.88
C MET A 102 -4.36 -5.96 14.97
N VAL A 103 -3.55 -6.97 15.30
CA VAL A 103 -3.83 -7.86 16.43
C VAL A 103 -3.94 -7.05 17.73
N MET A 104 -3.12 -6.02 17.88
CA MET A 104 -3.13 -5.16 19.07
C MET A 104 -4.40 -4.32 19.20
N ASP A 105 -5.16 -4.13 18.13
CA ASP A 105 -6.44 -3.40 18.13
C ASP A 105 -7.66 -4.34 18.32
N THR A 106 -7.43 -5.65 18.39
CA THR A 106 -8.54 -6.60 18.64
C THR A 106 -9.09 -6.47 20.04
N ALA A 107 -10.41 -6.55 20.17
CA ALA A 107 -11.13 -6.68 21.43
C ALA A 107 -11.38 -8.15 21.76
N LEU A 108 -11.76 -8.42 23.01
CA LEU A 108 -12.29 -9.73 23.38
C LEU A 108 -13.63 -9.96 22.68
N GLY A 109 -13.78 -11.15 22.09
CA GLY A 109 -14.94 -11.51 21.28
C GLY A 109 -14.74 -11.25 19.78
N ASP A 110 -13.74 -10.48 19.37
CA ASP A 110 -13.37 -10.37 17.95
C ASP A 110 -12.94 -11.74 17.40
N THR A 111 -13.12 -11.90 16.10
CA THR A 111 -12.66 -13.09 15.38
C THR A 111 -11.66 -12.66 14.31
N LEU A 112 -10.49 -13.29 14.32
CA LEU A 112 -9.51 -13.15 13.24
C LEU A 112 -9.59 -14.36 12.31
N ILE A 113 -9.49 -14.10 11.01
CA ILE A 113 -9.35 -15.17 10.01
C ILE A 113 -7.87 -15.42 9.78
N VAL A 114 -7.45 -16.65 9.99
CA VAL A 114 -6.04 -17.06 10.05
C VAL A 114 -5.77 -18.07 8.96
N PRO A 115 -4.70 -17.92 8.15
CA PRO A 115 -4.32 -18.93 7.18
C PRO A 115 -3.84 -20.22 7.89
N VAL A 116 -4.16 -21.37 7.30
CA VAL A 116 -3.69 -22.67 7.80
C VAL A 116 -2.21 -22.85 7.51
N ASP A 117 -1.73 -22.36 6.37
CA ASP A 117 -0.34 -22.43 5.94
C ASP A 117 0.27 -21.04 5.82
N PHE A 118 1.37 -20.79 6.52
CA PHE A 118 2.12 -19.54 6.49
C PHE A 118 3.32 -19.57 5.52
N ASN A 119 3.53 -20.68 4.80
CA ASN A 119 4.68 -20.82 3.88
C ASN A 119 4.31 -20.50 2.43
N LEU A 120 3.04 -20.19 2.15
CA LEU A 120 2.62 -19.80 0.81
C LEU A 120 3.11 -18.37 0.48
N PRO A 121 3.47 -18.09 -0.78
CA PRO A 121 3.80 -16.75 -1.20
C PRO A 121 2.59 -15.82 -1.01
N PHE A 122 2.83 -14.54 -0.70
CA PHE A 122 1.76 -13.58 -0.43
C PHE A 122 0.74 -13.49 -1.56
N CYS A 123 1.17 -13.69 -2.81
CA CYS A 123 0.29 -13.75 -3.98
C CYS A 123 -0.79 -14.83 -3.90
N ALA A 124 -0.57 -15.91 -3.14
CA ALA A 124 -1.58 -16.95 -2.99
C ALA A 124 -2.83 -16.48 -2.24
N TYR A 125 -2.70 -15.43 -1.43
CA TYR A 125 -3.79 -14.84 -0.65
C TYR A 125 -4.51 -13.70 -1.37
N ALA A 126 -4.14 -13.41 -2.64
CA ALA A 126 -4.72 -12.31 -3.41
C ALA A 126 -6.23 -12.48 -3.58
N PRO A 127 -7.02 -11.40 -3.39
CA PRO A 127 -8.43 -11.37 -3.76
C PRO A 127 -8.64 -11.18 -5.27
N TYR A 128 -7.61 -11.38 -6.06
CA TYR A 128 -7.59 -11.19 -7.51
C TYR A 128 -7.18 -12.48 -8.23
N PRO A 129 -7.61 -12.68 -9.48
CA PRO A 129 -7.12 -13.79 -10.29
C PRO A 129 -5.64 -13.61 -10.63
N ALA A 130 -4.90 -14.70 -10.77
CA ALA A 130 -3.51 -14.67 -11.24
C ALA A 130 -3.40 -14.12 -12.69
N PHE A 131 -4.47 -14.25 -13.46
CA PHE A 131 -4.59 -13.67 -14.79
C PHE A 131 -5.97 -13.05 -14.99
N TYR A 132 -5.99 -11.77 -15.39
CA TYR A 132 -7.18 -11.00 -15.72
C TYR A 132 -7.24 -10.80 -17.23
N GLU A 133 -8.09 -11.57 -17.92
CA GLU A 133 -8.21 -11.57 -19.38
C GLU A 133 -8.53 -10.19 -19.94
N GLY A 134 -9.42 -9.44 -19.29
CA GLY A 134 -9.79 -8.08 -19.70
C GLY A 134 -8.63 -7.08 -19.72
N ALA A 135 -7.54 -7.39 -19.04
CA ALA A 135 -6.33 -6.55 -18.97
C ALA A 135 -5.19 -7.06 -19.86
N ALA A 136 -5.37 -8.14 -20.61
CA ALA A 136 -4.30 -8.77 -21.41
C ALA A 136 -3.63 -7.81 -22.43
N THR A 137 -4.38 -6.83 -22.94
CA THR A 137 -3.89 -5.83 -23.90
C THR A 137 -3.28 -4.58 -23.27
N PHE A 138 -3.30 -4.49 -21.92
CA PHE A 138 -2.69 -3.38 -21.19
C PHE A 138 -1.27 -3.73 -20.78
N ASP A 139 -0.30 -2.89 -21.14
CA ASP A 139 1.07 -3.06 -20.66
C ASP A 139 1.09 -3.10 -19.13
N LYS A 140 0.40 -2.15 -18.51
CA LYS A 140 0.24 -2.05 -17.05
C LYS A 140 -1.18 -1.57 -16.69
N LEU A 141 -1.77 -2.21 -15.70
CA LEU A 141 -3.05 -1.83 -15.12
C LEU A 141 -2.97 -1.85 -13.59
N PHE A 142 -3.41 -0.79 -12.94
CA PHE A 142 -3.53 -0.69 -11.49
C PHE A 142 -5.00 -0.67 -11.08
N VAL A 143 -5.42 -1.60 -10.25
CA VAL A 143 -6.81 -1.72 -9.78
C VAL A 143 -6.86 -1.40 -8.29
N ILE A 144 -7.80 -0.58 -7.88
CA ILE A 144 -8.13 -0.29 -6.48
C ILE A 144 -9.56 -0.76 -6.26
N ASP A 145 -9.74 -1.75 -5.37
CA ASP A 145 -11.06 -2.19 -4.93
C ASP A 145 -11.37 -1.62 -3.54
N LYS A 146 -12.39 -0.77 -3.47
CA LYS A 146 -12.80 -0.14 -2.21
C LYS A 146 -13.49 -1.12 -1.27
N ALA A 147 -14.25 -2.07 -1.81
CA ALA A 147 -15.02 -3.01 -1.00
C ALA A 147 -14.13 -3.90 -0.12
N THR A 148 -13.00 -4.38 -0.65
CA THR A 148 -12.03 -5.20 0.08
C THR A 148 -10.85 -4.41 0.62
N GLN A 149 -10.79 -3.10 0.34
CA GLN A 149 -9.64 -2.24 0.69
C GLN A 149 -8.33 -2.87 0.24
N SER A 150 -8.22 -3.16 -1.06
CA SER A 150 -7.06 -3.78 -1.68
C SER A 150 -6.73 -3.17 -3.03
N PHE A 151 -5.50 -3.40 -3.50
CA PHE A 151 -5.10 -3.09 -4.87
C PHE A 151 -4.50 -4.31 -5.56
N ALA A 152 -4.48 -4.28 -6.88
CA ALA A 152 -3.71 -5.19 -7.73
C ALA A 152 -2.99 -4.40 -8.83
N ALA A 153 -1.76 -4.83 -9.14
CA ALA A 153 -1.00 -4.41 -10.29
C ALA A 153 -0.92 -5.58 -11.28
N PHE A 154 -1.28 -5.32 -12.53
CA PHE A 154 -1.23 -6.30 -13.61
C PHE A 154 -0.30 -5.83 -14.72
N GLU A 155 0.44 -6.76 -15.31
CA GLU A 155 1.19 -6.58 -16.58
C GLU A 155 0.67 -7.57 -17.59
N HIS A 156 0.19 -7.09 -18.72
CA HIS A 156 -0.41 -7.92 -19.78
C HIS A 156 -1.41 -8.95 -19.23
N GLY A 157 -2.26 -8.53 -18.30
CA GLY A 157 -3.25 -9.35 -17.61
C GLY A 157 -2.71 -10.19 -16.44
N ARG A 158 -1.41 -10.34 -16.27
CA ARG A 158 -0.81 -11.14 -15.17
C ARG A 158 -0.73 -10.32 -13.90
N LEU A 159 -1.16 -10.89 -12.78
CA LEU A 159 -0.97 -10.29 -11.46
C LEU A 159 0.52 -10.28 -11.12
N VAL A 160 1.10 -9.07 -10.95
CA VAL A 160 2.52 -8.90 -10.58
C VAL A 160 2.68 -8.46 -9.13
N ARG A 161 1.65 -7.81 -8.57
CA ARG A 161 1.64 -7.43 -7.14
C ARG A 161 0.21 -7.16 -6.67
N TRP A 162 -0.05 -7.41 -5.40
CA TRP A 162 -1.26 -6.95 -4.71
C TRP A 162 -0.90 -6.55 -3.28
N GLY A 163 -1.79 -5.80 -2.64
CA GLY A 163 -1.65 -5.41 -1.26
C GLY A 163 -2.91 -4.73 -0.73
N ILE A 164 -2.81 -4.21 0.49
CA ILE A 164 -3.91 -3.51 1.15
C ILE A 164 -3.86 -2.02 0.87
N VAL A 165 -5.02 -1.38 0.87
CA VAL A 165 -5.14 0.08 0.78
C VAL A 165 -6.01 0.62 1.92
N ASN A 166 -5.97 1.94 2.08
CA ASN A 166 -6.94 2.71 2.82
C ASN A 166 -7.46 3.85 1.95
N THR A 167 -8.72 3.78 1.54
CA THR A 167 -9.36 4.76 0.66
C THR A 167 -10.03 5.89 1.45
N GLY A 168 -10.69 6.80 0.75
CA GLY A 168 -11.41 7.92 1.35
C GLY A 168 -12.52 7.49 2.30
N SER A 169 -12.71 8.27 3.38
CA SER A 169 -13.82 8.08 4.31
C SER A 169 -15.19 8.32 3.64
N ALA A 170 -16.27 8.01 4.36
CA ALA A 170 -17.62 8.24 3.86
C ALA A 170 -17.90 9.72 3.52
N GLU A 171 -17.24 10.64 4.23
CA GLU A 171 -17.37 12.09 3.99
C GLU A 171 -16.56 12.57 2.78
N THR A 172 -15.48 11.87 2.47
CA THR A 172 -14.55 12.22 1.38
C THR A 172 -14.17 10.99 0.56
N PRO A 173 -15.13 10.31 -0.08
CA PRO A 173 -14.87 9.03 -0.74
C PRO A 173 -13.92 9.18 -1.93
N THR A 174 -13.11 8.15 -2.16
CA THR A 174 -12.36 7.99 -3.40
C THR A 174 -13.36 7.67 -4.51
N PRO A 175 -13.49 8.49 -5.57
CA PRO A 175 -14.51 8.28 -6.59
C PRO A 175 -14.18 7.08 -7.47
N ASN A 176 -15.20 6.25 -7.76
CA ASN A 176 -15.09 5.19 -8.76
C ASN A 176 -14.86 5.78 -10.15
N GLY A 177 -14.13 5.06 -10.99
CA GLY A 177 -13.87 5.49 -12.35
C GLY A 177 -12.59 4.88 -12.92
N ARG A 178 -12.37 5.14 -14.21
CA ARG A 178 -11.13 4.84 -14.90
C ARG A 178 -10.31 6.12 -15.05
N TYR A 179 -9.05 6.04 -14.64
CA TYR A 179 -8.07 7.11 -14.58
C TYR A 179 -6.73 6.66 -15.18
N ASN A 180 -5.75 7.55 -15.14
CA ASN A 180 -4.34 7.22 -15.40
C ASN A 180 -3.46 7.92 -14.37
N PHE A 181 -2.29 7.35 -14.08
CA PHE A 181 -1.30 8.09 -13.31
C PHE A 181 -0.79 9.27 -14.10
N ASN A 182 -0.92 10.46 -13.53
CA ASN A 182 -0.59 11.72 -14.18
C ASN A 182 0.90 12.06 -13.94
N TRP A 183 1.25 12.37 -12.72
CA TRP A 183 2.59 12.76 -12.31
C TRP A 183 2.96 12.08 -10.99
N ARG A 184 4.25 12.06 -10.66
CA ARG A 184 4.75 11.51 -9.41
C ARG A 184 5.71 12.45 -8.70
N ALA A 185 5.83 12.29 -7.38
CA ALA A 185 6.81 12.98 -6.54
C ALA A 185 7.23 12.04 -5.39
N GLU A 186 8.53 11.96 -5.13
CA GLU A 186 9.04 11.14 -4.02
C GLU A 186 8.50 11.61 -2.67
N TYR A 187 8.36 12.93 -2.51
CA TYR A 187 7.89 13.57 -1.28
C TYR A 187 6.99 14.77 -1.57
N ARG A 188 5.94 14.91 -0.78
CA ARG A 188 5.08 16.10 -0.75
C ARG A 188 4.49 16.31 0.64
N ILE A 189 4.15 17.56 0.94
CA ILE A 189 3.26 17.90 2.06
C ILE A 189 1.84 17.97 1.54
N SER A 190 0.91 17.34 2.25
CA SER A 190 -0.51 17.38 1.91
C SER A 190 -1.07 18.80 2.01
N SER A 191 -1.81 19.24 0.99
CA SER A 191 -2.56 20.51 1.05
C SER A 191 -3.70 20.49 2.08
N MET A 192 -4.07 19.33 2.58
CA MET A 192 -5.08 19.14 3.63
C MET A 192 -4.50 19.21 5.04
N SER A 193 -3.19 19.49 5.18
CA SER A 193 -2.55 19.65 6.49
C SER A 193 -3.19 20.81 7.26
N PRO A 194 -3.60 20.61 8.53
CA PRO A 194 -4.09 21.70 9.36
C PRO A 194 -3.02 22.79 9.58
N PRO A 195 -3.42 24.02 9.90
CA PRO A 195 -2.45 25.05 10.24
C PRO A 195 -1.47 24.63 11.33
N GLY A 196 -0.17 24.79 11.06
CA GLY A 196 0.90 24.40 11.99
C GLY A 196 1.26 22.92 11.99
N GLN A 197 0.64 22.10 11.13
CA GLN A 197 0.99 20.70 10.91
C GLN A 197 1.47 20.49 9.48
N GLN A 198 2.31 19.46 9.29
CA GLN A 198 2.79 19.02 7.97
C GLN A 198 2.53 17.52 7.85
N TRP A 199 1.53 17.16 7.06
CA TRP A 199 1.25 15.76 6.75
C TRP A 199 2.10 15.34 5.56
N GLU A 200 3.18 14.68 5.86
CA GLU A 200 4.14 14.20 4.88
C GLU A 200 3.57 13.01 4.10
N MET A 201 3.79 13.03 2.79
CA MET A 201 3.42 11.95 1.88
C MET A 201 4.65 11.55 1.09
N TYR A 202 4.98 10.26 1.08
CA TYR A 202 6.07 9.68 0.31
C TYR A 202 5.51 8.82 -0.83
N TRP A 203 6.29 8.66 -1.90
CA TRP A 203 5.96 7.82 -3.05
C TRP A 203 4.62 8.21 -3.70
N VAL A 204 4.45 9.51 -3.93
CA VAL A 204 3.18 10.10 -4.39
C VAL A 204 2.99 9.90 -5.89
N LEU A 205 1.86 9.29 -6.29
CA LEU A 205 1.39 9.20 -7.67
C LEU A 205 -0.02 9.79 -7.76
N ASN A 206 -0.19 10.84 -8.58
CA ASN A 206 -1.49 11.47 -8.79
C ASN A 206 -2.26 10.72 -9.87
N PHE A 207 -3.58 10.47 -9.63
CA PHE A 207 -4.47 9.93 -10.65
C PHE A 207 -5.76 10.75 -10.85
N HIS A 208 -6.07 11.69 -9.97
CA HIS A 208 -7.21 12.60 -10.13
C HIS A 208 -6.75 14.05 -9.95
N LEU A 209 -6.44 14.71 -11.06
CA LEU A 209 -5.78 16.01 -11.05
C LEU A 209 -6.57 17.10 -10.31
N LEU A 210 -7.85 17.30 -10.68
CA LEU A 210 -8.68 18.40 -10.15
C LEU A 210 -8.98 18.27 -8.65
N ARG A 211 -9.18 17.04 -8.17
CA ARG A 211 -9.41 16.79 -6.74
C ARG A 211 -8.12 16.57 -5.95
N GLY A 212 -6.96 16.54 -6.63
CA GLY A 212 -5.68 16.28 -5.98
C GLY A 212 -5.60 14.92 -5.30
N ILE A 213 -6.24 13.88 -5.88
CA ILE A 213 -6.22 12.53 -5.30
C ILE A 213 -4.97 11.79 -5.77
N HIS A 214 -4.28 11.18 -4.83
CA HIS A 214 -3.03 10.46 -5.01
C HIS A 214 -3.09 9.07 -4.38
N ILE A 215 -2.23 8.16 -4.85
CA ILE A 215 -1.75 7.10 -3.99
C ILE A 215 -0.49 7.59 -3.27
N HIS A 216 -0.25 7.15 -2.05
CA HIS A 216 0.96 7.46 -1.27
C HIS A 216 1.13 6.53 -0.07
N GLN A 217 2.32 6.52 0.51
CA GLN A 217 2.62 5.78 1.72
C GLN A 217 1.78 6.24 2.92
N TYR A 218 1.41 5.28 3.77
CA TYR A 218 0.82 5.55 5.09
C TYR A 218 0.97 4.34 6.03
N ALA A 219 0.70 4.56 7.31
CA ALA A 219 0.64 3.50 8.30
C ALA A 219 -0.67 2.69 8.16
N LEU A 220 -0.57 1.43 7.77
CA LEU A 220 -1.69 0.49 7.58
C LEU A 220 -1.46 -0.80 8.38
N PRO A 221 -2.53 -1.56 8.68
CA PRO A 221 -3.95 -1.32 8.40
C PRO A 221 -4.61 -0.35 9.39
N THR A 222 -5.72 0.28 8.98
CA THR A 222 -6.49 1.23 9.79
C THR A 222 -7.89 0.73 10.16
N GLY A 223 -8.22 -0.50 9.83
CA GLY A 223 -9.53 -1.11 10.12
C GLY A 223 -10.66 -0.72 9.17
N GLY A 224 -10.50 0.31 8.34
CA GLY A 224 -11.50 0.76 7.37
C GLY A 224 -11.06 2.05 6.67
N PRO A 225 -11.83 2.58 5.70
CA PRO A 225 -11.49 3.77 4.95
C PRO A 225 -11.53 5.03 5.83
N THR A 226 -10.43 5.79 5.85
CA THR A 226 -10.26 6.94 6.76
C THR A 226 -9.54 8.12 6.12
N SER A 227 -9.20 8.07 4.82
CA SER A 227 -8.48 9.16 4.18
C SER A 227 -9.39 10.30 3.75
N ALA A 228 -8.81 11.43 3.40
CA ALA A 228 -9.52 12.57 2.77
C ALA A 228 -9.68 12.40 1.24
N GLY A 229 -9.76 11.16 0.75
CA GLY A 229 -9.94 10.82 -0.66
C GLY A 229 -8.72 10.17 -1.32
N CYS A 230 -7.52 10.36 -0.80
CA CYS A 230 -6.32 9.68 -1.29
C CYS A 230 -6.36 8.17 -0.99
N VAL A 231 -5.58 7.41 -1.73
CA VAL A 231 -5.42 5.97 -1.53
C VAL A 231 -4.07 5.73 -0.86
N ARG A 232 -4.11 5.23 0.36
CA ARG A 232 -2.94 5.01 1.20
C ARG A 232 -2.47 3.56 1.07
N LEU A 233 -1.17 3.36 1.03
CA LEU A 233 -0.51 2.05 0.93
C LEU A 233 0.57 1.92 2.01
N VAL A 234 0.96 0.70 2.33
CA VAL A 234 2.18 0.48 3.12
C VAL A 234 3.42 0.93 2.33
N ASP A 235 4.50 1.26 3.03
CA ASP A 235 5.69 1.89 2.42
C ASP A 235 6.28 1.06 1.28
N ASN A 236 6.49 -0.24 1.49
CA ASN A 236 7.03 -1.15 0.47
C ASN A 236 6.18 -1.20 -0.81
N ASP A 237 4.86 -1.20 -0.68
CA ASP A 237 3.95 -1.20 -1.83
C ASP A 237 3.97 0.15 -2.54
N ALA A 238 3.91 1.24 -1.78
CA ALA A 238 3.93 2.59 -2.34
C ALA A 238 5.24 2.86 -3.11
N ALA A 239 6.39 2.49 -2.54
CA ALA A 239 7.70 2.61 -3.18
C ALA A 239 7.78 1.76 -4.45
N TRP A 240 7.34 0.51 -4.38
CA TRP A 240 7.35 -0.38 -5.54
C TRP A 240 6.48 0.14 -6.68
N ILE A 241 5.24 0.61 -6.38
CA ILE A 241 4.34 1.15 -7.40
C ILE A 241 4.89 2.45 -7.97
N TYR A 242 5.54 3.29 -7.15
CA TYR A 242 6.19 4.52 -7.60
C TYR A 242 7.22 4.27 -8.70
N ASP A 243 8.01 3.20 -8.59
CA ASP A 243 9.00 2.82 -9.59
C ASP A 243 8.37 2.07 -10.77
N TRP A 244 7.39 1.21 -10.49
CA TRP A 244 6.75 0.37 -11.50
C TRP A 244 5.84 1.15 -12.45
N ALA A 245 5.07 2.14 -11.95
CA ALA A 245 4.06 2.82 -12.73
C ALA A 245 4.65 3.81 -13.73
N ASP A 246 4.06 3.88 -14.92
CA ASP A 246 4.32 4.96 -15.87
C ASP A 246 3.47 6.18 -15.53
N THR A 247 4.01 7.37 -15.73
CA THR A 247 3.29 8.65 -15.64
C THR A 247 3.09 9.25 -17.03
N TRP A 248 2.20 10.23 -17.14
CA TRP A 248 1.93 10.90 -18.41
C TRP A 248 3.17 11.61 -18.98
N GLN A 249 3.17 11.82 -20.29
CA GLN A 249 4.14 12.67 -20.98
C GLN A 249 3.44 13.85 -21.63
N THR A 250 3.89 15.07 -21.33
CA THR A 250 3.31 16.32 -21.81
C THR A 250 4.36 17.22 -22.46
N SER A 251 3.93 18.17 -23.29
CA SER A 251 4.81 19.12 -23.97
C SER A 251 5.50 20.13 -23.04
N VAL A 252 5.09 20.24 -21.79
CA VAL A 252 5.60 21.23 -20.80
C VAL A 252 6.24 20.52 -19.60
N GLY A 253 6.59 19.22 -19.73
CA GLY A 253 7.05 18.39 -18.63
C GLY A 253 5.92 17.98 -17.69
N ASP A 254 6.26 17.40 -16.54
CA ASP A 254 5.29 16.82 -15.58
C ASP A 254 4.55 17.85 -14.74
N ARG A 255 4.36 19.05 -15.25
CA ARG A 255 3.70 20.09 -14.46
C ARG A 255 2.20 19.83 -14.35
N VAL A 256 1.76 19.76 -13.11
CA VAL A 256 0.35 19.71 -12.72
C VAL A 256 -0.40 20.91 -13.29
N GLY A 257 -1.57 20.64 -13.86
CA GLY A 257 -2.42 21.71 -14.42
C GLY A 257 -1.94 22.16 -15.78
N SER A 258 -1.58 21.21 -16.63
CA SER A 258 -1.20 21.45 -18.01
C SER A 258 -2.39 21.92 -18.89
N GLU A 259 -3.16 22.88 -18.42
CA GLU A 259 -3.96 23.72 -19.33
C GLU A 259 -3.09 24.31 -20.46
N ARG A 260 -1.76 24.15 -20.35
CA ARG A 260 -0.74 24.70 -21.23
C ARG A 260 0.06 23.65 -22.01
N GLY A 261 -0.17 22.36 -21.78
CA GLY A 261 0.60 21.29 -22.41
C GLY A 261 -0.25 20.30 -23.20
N THR A 262 0.31 19.77 -24.26
CA THR A 262 -0.30 18.67 -25.01
C THR A 262 0.10 17.35 -24.36
N LEU A 263 -0.86 16.52 -24.03
CA LEU A 263 -0.63 15.17 -23.55
C LEU A 263 -0.30 14.26 -24.72
N TYR A 264 0.91 13.66 -24.72
CA TYR A 264 1.37 12.73 -25.76
C TYR A 264 1.09 11.28 -25.39
N LYS A 265 1.33 10.93 -24.11
CA LYS A 265 1.15 9.58 -23.60
C LYS A 265 0.51 9.65 -22.23
N GLN A 266 -0.50 8.82 -22.02
CA GLN A 266 -1.07 8.57 -20.69
C GLN A 266 -0.10 7.71 -19.87
N GLY A 267 -0.19 7.82 -18.55
CA GLY A 267 0.45 6.90 -17.64
C GLY A 267 -0.30 5.57 -17.53
N THR A 268 0.14 4.74 -16.62
CA THR A 268 -0.53 3.48 -16.28
C THR A 268 -2.00 3.70 -15.97
N THR A 269 -2.87 2.89 -16.55
CA THR A 269 -4.32 2.95 -16.31
C THR A 269 -4.63 2.56 -14.87
N VAL A 270 -5.51 3.31 -14.22
CA VAL A 270 -5.97 3.11 -12.85
C VAL A 270 -7.47 2.89 -12.86
N LEU A 271 -7.94 1.79 -12.28
CA LEU A 271 -9.35 1.55 -12.01
C LEU A 271 -9.61 1.74 -10.51
N VAL A 272 -10.65 2.50 -10.18
CA VAL A 272 -11.22 2.54 -8.82
C VAL A 272 -12.62 1.95 -8.92
N ILE A 273 -12.82 0.83 -8.25
CA ILE A 273 -14.05 0.03 -8.31
C ILE A 273 -14.53 -0.33 -6.89
N GLY A 274 -15.67 -1.01 -6.83
CA GLY A 274 -16.28 -1.45 -5.58
C GLY A 274 -17.02 -0.34 -4.83
N ASP A 275 -17.87 -0.76 -3.91
CA ASP A 275 -18.61 0.12 -3.01
C ASP A 275 -17.77 0.49 -1.79
N ASP A 276 -18.03 1.67 -1.23
CA ASP A 276 -17.39 2.08 0.02
C ASP A 276 -17.93 1.23 1.18
N PRO A 277 -17.07 0.53 1.96
CA PRO A 277 -17.55 -0.27 3.06
C PRO A 277 -18.07 0.62 4.21
N THR A 278 -19.16 0.18 4.82
CA THR A 278 -19.69 0.82 6.03
C THR A 278 -18.93 0.25 7.25
N GLY A 279 -17.80 0.86 7.59
CA GLY A 279 -16.91 0.39 8.66
C GLY A 279 -15.79 -0.51 8.17
N ALA A 280 -15.56 -1.64 8.84
CA ALA A 280 -14.53 -2.61 8.44
C ALA A 280 -14.91 -3.30 7.11
N PRO A 281 -13.95 -3.46 6.17
CA PRO A 281 -14.21 -4.12 4.90
C PRO A 281 -14.49 -5.61 5.08
N GLU A 282 -15.42 -6.14 4.29
CA GLU A 282 -15.72 -7.57 4.25
C GLU A 282 -14.74 -8.29 3.32
N VAL A 283 -13.61 -8.72 3.85
CA VAL A 283 -12.52 -9.34 3.07
C VAL A 283 -12.61 -10.86 2.97
N PHE A 284 -13.55 -11.47 3.71
CA PHE A 284 -13.79 -12.90 3.70
C PHE A 284 -15.27 -13.23 3.50
N THR A 285 -15.53 -14.33 2.83
CA THR A 285 -16.84 -14.97 2.71
C THR A 285 -16.83 -16.32 3.42
N LEU A 286 -17.99 -16.91 3.66
CA LEU A 286 -18.12 -18.27 4.17
C LEU A 286 -18.58 -19.21 3.06
N GLU A 287 -17.75 -20.16 2.68
CA GLU A 287 -18.09 -21.23 1.74
C GLU A 287 -18.11 -22.58 2.45
N GLY A 288 -19.26 -23.23 2.51
CA GLY A 288 -19.41 -24.48 3.28
C GLY A 288 -19.05 -24.33 4.78
N GLY A 289 -19.29 -23.14 5.35
CA GLY A 289 -18.95 -22.83 6.75
C GLY A 289 -17.47 -22.53 7.03
N LYS A 290 -16.63 -22.48 5.99
CA LYS A 290 -15.20 -22.14 6.11
C LYS A 290 -14.93 -20.75 5.53
N PRO A 291 -14.07 -19.94 6.18
CA PRO A 291 -13.65 -18.66 5.63
C PRO A 291 -12.88 -18.84 4.30
N GLN A 292 -13.19 -17.99 3.34
CA GLN A 292 -12.47 -17.86 2.07
C GLN A 292 -12.23 -16.39 1.76
N VAL A 293 -11.13 -16.06 1.09
CA VAL A 293 -10.90 -14.69 0.62
C VAL A 293 -12.01 -14.30 -0.35
N ARG A 294 -12.66 -13.16 -0.09
CA ARG A 294 -13.64 -12.58 -1.00
C ARG A 294 -12.95 -12.10 -2.27
N MET A 295 -13.25 -12.71 -3.39
CA MET A 295 -12.67 -12.29 -4.66
C MET A 295 -13.28 -10.96 -5.11
N VAL A 296 -12.42 -10.10 -5.67
CA VAL A 296 -12.82 -8.84 -6.29
C VAL A 296 -13.58 -9.12 -7.59
N ASP A 297 -14.71 -8.45 -7.75
CA ASP A 297 -15.50 -8.51 -8.98
C ASP A 297 -14.90 -7.55 -10.01
N LEU A 298 -14.04 -8.08 -10.88
CA LEU A 298 -13.40 -7.32 -11.94
C LEU A 298 -14.36 -7.16 -13.12
N PRO A 299 -14.41 -5.97 -13.79
CA PRO A 299 -15.18 -5.79 -15.02
C PRO A 299 -14.66 -6.72 -16.13
N ALA A 300 -15.47 -7.01 -17.14
CA ALA A 300 -15.03 -7.85 -18.26
C ALA A 300 -13.81 -7.19 -18.98
N THR A 301 -13.83 -5.87 -19.11
CA THR A 301 -12.70 -5.08 -19.57
C THR A 301 -12.57 -3.78 -18.76
N PRO A 302 -11.34 -3.23 -18.59
CA PRO A 302 -11.14 -1.92 -17.96
C PRO A 302 -11.97 -0.78 -18.60
N PHE A 303 -12.35 -0.91 -19.86
CA PHE A 303 -13.17 0.08 -20.56
C PHE A 303 -14.65 0.08 -20.16
N ASP A 304 -15.14 -0.95 -19.48
CA ASP A 304 -16.49 -0.98 -18.92
C ASP A 304 -16.65 0.00 -17.75
N ILE A 305 -15.51 0.39 -17.14
CA ILE A 305 -15.50 1.42 -16.10
C ILE A 305 -15.45 2.80 -16.77
N PRO A 306 -16.44 3.66 -16.51
CA PRO A 306 -16.50 5.00 -17.08
C PRO A 306 -15.25 5.84 -16.75
N PRO A 307 -14.82 6.74 -17.65
CA PRO A 307 -13.76 7.67 -17.34
C PRO A 307 -14.14 8.57 -16.15
N GLY A 308 -13.24 8.66 -15.16
CA GLY A 308 -13.47 9.39 -13.92
C GLY A 308 -13.19 10.89 -13.99
N THR A 309 -12.59 11.38 -15.09
CA THR A 309 -12.24 12.79 -15.29
C THR A 309 -12.52 13.25 -16.70
N GLN A 310 -12.73 14.57 -16.86
CA GLN A 310 -12.87 15.18 -18.20
C GLN A 310 -11.62 14.94 -19.06
N GLN A 311 -10.43 15.01 -18.47
CA GLN A 311 -9.17 14.70 -19.14
C GLN A 311 -9.17 13.29 -19.74
N GLN A 312 -9.70 12.30 -19.02
CA GLN A 312 -9.81 10.92 -19.52
C GLN A 312 -10.84 10.81 -20.66
N ILE A 313 -11.98 11.52 -20.57
CA ILE A 313 -12.97 11.57 -21.63
C ILE A 313 -12.35 12.14 -22.92
N ASP A 314 -11.63 13.25 -22.81
CA ASP A 314 -11.01 13.93 -23.96
C ASP A 314 -9.92 13.05 -24.60
N TRP A 315 -9.15 12.34 -23.78
CA TRP A 315 -8.16 11.40 -24.25
C TRP A 315 -8.78 10.21 -25.00
N ASP A 316 -9.82 9.60 -24.42
CA ASP A 316 -10.53 8.48 -25.04
C ASP A 316 -11.13 8.87 -26.39
N ARG A 317 -11.74 10.06 -26.48
CA ARG A 317 -12.28 10.61 -27.72
C ARG A 317 -11.17 10.76 -28.78
N LYS A 318 -10.04 11.34 -28.42
CA LYS A 318 -8.89 11.50 -29.32
C LYS A 318 -8.38 10.16 -29.83
N ARG A 319 -8.32 9.13 -28.96
CA ARG A 319 -7.84 7.79 -29.31
C ARG A 319 -8.79 7.04 -30.24
N LEU A 320 -10.08 7.27 -30.13
CA LEU A 320 -11.11 6.62 -30.94
C LEU A 320 -11.36 7.35 -32.28
N GLY A 321 -10.59 8.37 -32.63
CA GLY A 321 -10.65 9.03 -33.94
C GLY A 321 -11.80 10.04 -34.05
N GLY A 322 -12.21 10.63 -32.93
CA GLY A 322 -13.18 11.73 -32.88
C GLY A 322 -12.57 13.06 -33.25
#